data_6683103265a2ba9b21ad550e4eb1e723
#
_entry.id   6683103265a2ba9b21ad550e4eb1e723
#
_cell.length_a   1.000
_cell.length_b   1.000
_cell.length_c   1.000
_cell.angle_alpha   90.00
_cell.angle_beta   90.00
_cell.angle_gamma   90.00
#
_symmetry.space_group_name_H-M   'P 1'
#
loop_
_entity.id
_entity.type
_entity.pdbx_description
1 polymer ?
#
loop_
_entity_poly.entity_id
_entity_poly.type
_entity_poly.pdbx_seq_one_letter_code
_entity_poly.pdbx_strand_id
1 'polypeptide(L)'
;ENLEGSTPGGKREALADVLPLEVPYLIQIFPVYACNFRCGYCIYSLDKKQHGYISDEVFMSMELFHKIVNDIKRTGKKIKMLRFAAIGEPLLHPKIAEMVAYAKQEKIADSIDIVTNAALLTHELSDKLIEAGLSRLRISLEGLSNEDYQKHSSVKLDFEKLVDNIQYFYEHSKGTKIYIKIIDYMVQREEKKEKFKKIFSSIAHDIAIEHLTPTIKEIDYDKLSNGMKTNKPQNGEVLQESQICPQPFYMMQINPDGNVVPCCSMKYPCILGNAKVQDVAAVVSQAG
;
A
#
# COMPACT_ATOMS: atom_id res chain seq x y z
N GLU A 1 8.26 19.39 14.24
CA GLU A 1 7.85 18.08 13.67
C GLU A 1 7.39 18.29 12.24
N ASN A 2 8.05 17.64 11.31
CA ASN A 2 7.68 17.73 9.89
C ASN A 2 6.53 16.75 9.65
N LEU A 3 5.33 17.28 9.36
CA LEU A 3 4.15 16.46 9.02
C LEU A 3 4.11 16.04 7.54
N GLU A 4 5.11 16.44 6.77
CA GLU A 4 5.24 15.99 5.40
C GLU A 4 5.67 14.53 5.37
N GLY A 5 5.02 13.72 4.52
CA GLY A 5 5.26 12.28 4.46
C GLY A 5 6.71 11.97 4.12
N SER A 6 7.36 11.20 4.96
CA SER A 6 8.64 10.57 4.61
C SER A 6 8.39 9.12 4.24
N THR A 7 9.12 8.60 3.27
CA THR A 7 9.20 7.16 3.06
C THR A 7 10.32 6.66 3.97
N PRO A 8 10.04 6.09 5.14
CA PRO A 8 11.07 5.49 5.96
C PRO A 8 11.61 4.29 5.20
N GLY A 9 12.75 4.45 4.61
CA GLY A 9 13.43 3.39 3.90
C GLY A 9 14.90 3.53 4.20
N GLY A 10 15.61 2.47 4.41
CA GLY A 10 17.01 2.43 4.76
C GLY A 10 17.91 3.38 3.94
N LYS A 11 19.19 3.08 3.84
CA LYS A 11 20.15 3.88 3.08
C LYS A 11 19.66 4.05 1.63
N ARG A 12 19.48 5.30 1.18
CA ARG A 12 19.18 5.62 -0.22
C ARG A 12 20.43 5.41 -1.07
N GLU A 13 20.25 4.79 -2.21
CA GLU A 13 21.29 4.57 -3.22
C GLU A 13 20.86 5.22 -4.53
N ALA A 14 21.81 5.77 -5.29
CA ALA A 14 21.52 6.25 -6.63
C ALA A 14 21.21 5.02 -7.52
N LEU A 15 19.98 4.93 -8.03
CA LEU A 15 19.51 3.75 -8.76
C LEU A 15 20.40 3.45 -9.97
N ALA A 16 20.89 4.49 -10.66
CA ALA A 16 21.77 4.36 -11.83
C ALA A 16 23.11 3.63 -11.52
N ASP A 17 23.57 3.72 -10.27
CA ASP A 17 24.86 3.12 -9.87
C ASP A 17 24.74 1.63 -9.53
N VAL A 18 23.51 1.13 -9.35
CA VAL A 18 23.24 -0.24 -8.89
C VAL A 18 22.48 -1.10 -9.91
N LEU A 19 22.10 -0.51 -11.05
CA LEU A 19 21.43 -1.24 -12.13
C LEU A 19 22.44 -2.05 -12.98
N PRO A 20 22.05 -3.22 -13.52
CA PRO A 20 20.77 -3.89 -13.30
C PRO A 20 20.68 -4.56 -11.92
N LEU A 21 19.48 -4.55 -11.30
CA LEU A 21 19.27 -5.25 -10.05
C LEU A 21 19.10 -6.76 -10.31
N GLU A 22 19.74 -7.60 -9.50
CA GLU A 22 19.55 -9.05 -9.55
C GLU A 22 18.15 -9.48 -9.09
N VAL A 23 17.56 -8.73 -8.15
CA VAL A 23 16.17 -8.86 -7.68
C VAL A 23 15.59 -7.48 -7.42
N PRO A 24 14.29 -7.25 -7.59
CA PRO A 24 13.68 -5.97 -7.29
C PRO A 24 13.86 -5.58 -5.81
N TYR A 25 13.98 -4.30 -5.54
CA TYR A 25 13.96 -3.81 -4.15
C TYR A 25 12.59 -3.98 -3.50
N LEU A 26 11.53 -3.82 -4.29
CA LEU A 26 10.15 -3.93 -3.84
C LEU A 26 9.38 -4.91 -4.71
N ILE A 27 8.81 -5.93 -4.08
CA ILE A 27 7.74 -6.72 -4.67
C ILE A 27 6.44 -6.36 -3.97
N GLN A 28 5.47 -5.86 -4.74
CA GLN A 28 4.14 -5.53 -4.26
C GLN A 28 3.18 -6.64 -4.63
N ILE A 29 2.54 -7.20 -3.62
CA ILE A 29 1.51 -8.23 -3.78
C ILE A 29 0.15 -7.56 -3.64
N PHE A 30 -0.72 -7.76 -4.65
CA PHE A 30 -2.13 -7.47 -4.55
C PHE A 30 -2.85 -8.72 -4.06
N PRO A 31 -3.18 -8.84 -2.78
CA PRO A 31 -3.85 -10.06 -2.34
C PRO A 31 -5.33 -10.10 -2.73
N VAL A 32 -5.95 -8.93 -3.00
CA VAL A 32 -7.40 -8.82 -3.21
C VAL A 32 -7.74 -7.72 -4.21
N TYR A 33 -8.53 -8.05 -5.23
CA TYR A 33 -9.17 -7.10 -6.15
C TYR A 33 -10.54 -6.60 -5.64
N ALA A 34 -10.67 -6.38 -4.34
CA ALA A 34 -11.87 -5.82 -3.73
C ALA A 34 -11.49 -4.81 -2.63
N CYS A 35 -12.38 -3.87 -2.36
CA CYS A 35 -12.23 -2.93 -1.26
C CYS A 35 -13.60 -2.73 -0.59
N ASN A 36 -13.59 -2.58 0.73
CA ASN A 36 -14.75 -2.23 1.52
C ASN A 36 -15.05 -0.72 1.51
N PHE A 37 -14.16 0.10 0.90
CA PHE A 37 -14.33 1.55 0.73
C PHE A 37 -14.55 1.93 -0.74
N ARG A 38 -15.05 3.17 -0.94
CA ARG A 38 -15.23 3.82 -2.25
C ARG A 38 -14.65 5.24 -2.19
N CYS A 39 -13.35 5.32 -1.85
CA CYS A 39 -12.66 6.61 -1.69
C CYS A 39 -12.71 7.42 -2.99
N GLY A 40 -13.11 8.70 -2.92
CA GLY A 40 -13.37 9.52 -4.09
C GLY A 40 -12.20 9.68 -5.05
N TYR A 41 -10.96 9.52 -4.59
CA TYR A 41 -9.75 9.58 -5.40
C TYR A 41 -9.29 8.22 -5.95
N CYS A 42 -10.00 7.14 -5.63
CA CYS A 42 -9.61 5.76 -5.95
C CYS A 42 -10.46 5.21 -7.11
N ILE A 43 -9.91 4.25 -7.85
CA ILE A 43 -10.62 3.58 -8.94
C ILE A 43 -11.93 2.92 -8.48
N TYR A 44 -12.02 2.52 -7.22
CA TYR A 44 -13.25 1.94 -6.65
C TYR A 44 -14.39 2.95 -6.46
N SER A 45 -14.16 4.26 -6.70
CA SER A 45 -15.24 5.25 -6.82
C SER A 45 -15.92 5.25 -8.20
N LEU A 46 -15.29 4.63 -9.20
CA LEU A 46 -15.74 4.52 -10.57
C LEU A 46 -16.59 3.26 -10.78
N ASP A 47 -17.33 3.22 -11.89
CA ASP A 47 -18.06 2.02 -12.31
C ASP A 47 -17.10 0.86 -12.61
N LYS A 48 -17.50 -0.37 -12.30
CA LYS A 48 -16.68 -1.58 -12.54
C LYS A 48 -16.15 -1.67 -13.98
N LYS A 49 -16.89 -1.19 -14.96
CA LYS A 49 -16.48 -1.15 -16.37
C LYS A 49 -15.24 -0.29 -16.64
N GLN A 50 -14.93 0.64 -15.74
CA GLN A 50 -13.80 1.57 -15.83
C GLN A 50 -12.57 1.06 -15.05
N HIS A 51 -12.69 -0.05 -14.32
CA HIS A 51 -11.60 -0.62 -13.51
C HIS A 51 -10.47 -1.26 -14.33
N GLY A 52 -10.64 -1.38 -15.65
CA GLY A 52 -9.58 -1.81 -16.57
C GLY A 52 -9.16 -3.26 -16.36
N TYR A 53 -8.02 -3.46 -15.74
CA TYR A 53 -7.35 -4.75 -15.58
C TYR A 53 -7.80 -5.59 -14.39
N ILE A 54 -8.75 -5.12 -13.57
CA ILE A 54 -9.24 -5.90 -12.43
C ILE A 54 -10.00 -7.12 -12.97
N SER A 55 -9.46 -8.30 -12.69
CA SER A 55 -10.04 -9.57 -13.13
C SER A 55 -11.12 -10.08 -12.18
N ASP A 56 -11.81 -11.15 -12.61
CA ASP A 56 -12.79 -11.83 -11.76
C ASP A 56 -12.14 -12.76 -10.70
N GLU A 57 -10.83 -12.99 -10.77
CA GLU A 57 -10.07 -13.62 -9.68
C GLU A 57 -9.80 -12.63 -8.57
N VAL A 58 -10.76 -12.51 -7.67
CA VAL A 58 -10.75 -11.45 -6.63
C VAL A 58 -9.68 -11.68 -5.59
N PHE A 59 -9.38 -12.94 -5.23
CA PHE A 59 -8.43 -13.28 -4.17
C PHE A 59 -7.25 -14.06 -4.71
N MET A 60 -6.03 -13.70 -4.30
CA MET A 60 -4.84 -14.51 -4.58
C MET A 60 -4.93 -15.83 -3.81
N SER A 61 -4.75 -16.95 -4.48
CA SER A 61 -4.71 -18.23 -3.79
C SER A 61 -3.43 -18.39 -2.96
N MET A 62 -3.49 -19.14 -1.86
CA MET A 62 -2.29 -19.47 -1.08
C MET A 62 -1.28 -20.27 -1.89
N GLU A 63 -1.74 -21.12 -2.81
CA GLU A 63 -0.88 -21.88 -3.72
C GLU A 63 -0.03 -20.95 -4.58
N LEU A 64 -0.67 -19.95 -5.22
CA LEU A 64 0.03 -18.95 -6.01
C LEU A 64 1.01 -18.14 -5.12
N PHE A 65 0.57 -17.74 -3.93
CA PHE A 65 1.44 -16.98 -3.01
C PHE A 65 2.66 -17.79 -2.57
N HIS A 66 2.48 -19.07 -2.21
CA HIS A 66 3.58 -19.97 -1.88
C HIS A 66 4.56 -20.14 -3.04
N LYS A 67 4.03 -20.28 -4.27
CA LYS A 67 4.87 -20.35 -5.47
C LYS A 67 5.71 -19.07 -5.63
N ILE A 68 5.10 -17.90 -5.53
CA ILE A 68 5.80 -16.59 -5.63
C ILE A 68 6.93 -16.51 -4.60
N VAL A 69 6.65 -16.83 -3.34
CA VAL A 69 7.64 -16.80 -2.25
C VAL A 69 8.79 -17.78 -2.52
N ASN A 70 8.47 -18.98 -2.99
CA ASN A 70 9.48 -20.01 -3.32
C ASN A 70 10.31 -19.60 -4.54
N ASP A 71 9.72 -18.94 -5.53
CA ASP A 71 10.45 -18.43 -6.70
C ASP A 71 11.47 -17.37 -6.25
N ILE A 72 11.06 -16.42 -5.40
CA ILE A 72 11.96 -15.42 -4.82
C ILE A 72 13.07 -16.10 -4.01
N LYS A 73 12.74 -17.05 -3.15
CA LYS A 73 13.71 -17.79 -2.33
C LYS A 73 14.77 -18.50 -3.16
N ARG A 74 14.40 -19.08 -4.32
CA ARG A 74 15.35 -19.76 -5.23
C ARG A 74 16.41 -18.84 -5.81
N THR A 75 16.21 -17.53 -5.85
CA THR A 75 17.24 -16.57 -6.27
C THR A 75 18.44 -16.53 -5.29
N GLY A 76 18.28 -17.02 -4.08
CA GLY A 76 19.28 -16.90 -3.00
C GLY A 76 19.44 -15.48 -2.47
N LYS A 77 18.67 -14.52 -2.97
CA LYS A 77 18.73 -13.09 -2.58
C LYS A 77 17.50 -12.69 -1.79
N LYS A 78 17.65 -11.67 -0.96
CA LYS A 78 16.52 -11.02 -0.28
C LYS A 78 16.12 -9.75 -1.01
N ILE A 79 14.83 -9.54 -1.14
CA ILE A 79 14.29 -8.25 -1.54
C ILE A 79 14.29 -7.29 -0.33
N LYS A 80 14.39 -5.99 -0.56
CA LYS A 80 14.35 -5.01 0.55
C LYS A 80 12.96 -4.98 1.20
N MET A 81 11.89 -5.14 0.40
CA MET A 81 10.52 -5.05 0.90
C MET A 81 9.55 -5.94 0.14
N LEU A 82 8.75 -6.71 0.86
CA LEU A 82 7.53 -7.32 0.39
C LEU A 82 6.35 -6.50 0.92
N ARG A 83 5.48 -5.99 0.03
CA ARG A 83 4.37 -5.14 0.44
C ARG A 83 3.04 -5.70 -0.03
N PHE A 84 2.14 -5.92 0.92
CA PHE A 84 0.72 -6.17 0.63
C PHE A 84 0.01 -4.82 0.53
N ALA A 85 -0.34 -4.43 -0.68
CA ALA A 85 -0.90 -3.11 -0.95
C ALA A 85 -1.59 -3.04 -2.29
N ALA A 86 -1.92 -1.86 -2.65
CA ALA A 86 -2.31 -1.31 -3.92
C ALA A 86 -3.82 -1.11 -4.09
N ILE A 87 -4.44 -1.65 -5.14
CA ILE A 87 -5.87 -1.45 -5.38
C ILE A 87 -6.63 -2.54 -4.66
N GLY A 88 -7.43 -2.15 -3.69
CA GLY A 88 -8.13 -3.09 -2.84
C GLY A 88 -7.74 -2.92 -1.37
N GLU A 89 -8.33 -3.73 -0.53
CA GLU A 89 -8.03 -3.75 0.91
C GLU A 89 -7.42 -5.09 1.28
N PRO A 90 -6.13 -5.15 1.63
CA PRO A 90 -5.46 -6.41 1.97
C PRO A 90 -6.09 -7.18 3.12
N LEU A 91 -6.67 -6.48 4.11
CA LEU A 91 -7.31 -7.14 5.27
C LEU A 91 -8.63 -7.84 4.92
N LEU A 92 -9.15 -7.69 3.70
CA LEU A 92 -10.24 -8.52 3.19
C LEU A 92 -9.78 -9.96 2.89
N HIS A 93 -8.47 -10.18 2.68
CA HIS A 93 -7.98 -11.52 2.41
C HIS A 93 -8.03 -12.38 3.67
N PRO A 94 -8.79 -13.49 3.70
CA PRO A 94 -9.02 -14.27 4.92
C PRO A 94 -7.74 -14.86 5.51
N LYS A 95 -6.70 -15.03 4.70
CA LYS A 95 -5.41 -15.62 5.08
C LYS A 95 -4.25 -14.62 5.06
N ILE A 96 -4.53 -13.33 5.20
CA ILE A 96 -3.47 -12.30 5.13
C ILE A 96 -2.38 -12.52 6.20
N ALA A 97 -2.75 -12.90 7.41
CA ALA A 97 -1.78 -13.19 8.47
C ALA A 97 -0.93 -14.44 8.16
N GLU A 98 -1.52 -15.48 7.55
CA GLU A 98 -0.78 -16.67 7.09
C GLU A 98 0.22 -16.29 5.97
N MET A 99 -0.16 -15.39 5.05
CA MET A 99 0.75 -14.88 4.01
C MET A 99 1.95 -14.14 4.63
N VAL A 100 1.71 -13.27 5.62
CA VAL A 100 2.78 -12.57 6.34
C VAL A 100 3.69 -13.57 7.04
N ALA A 101 3.12 -14.52 7.79
CA ALA A 101 3.86 -15.54 8.53
C ALA A 101 4.76 -16.39 7.60
N TYR A 102 4.21 -16.83 6.47
CA TYR A 102 4.96 -17.64 5.51
C TYR A 102 6.13 -16.85 4.90
N ALA A 103 5.89 -15.62 4.43
CA ALA A 103 6.95 -14.78 3.88
C ALA A 103 8.04 -14.47 4.93
N LYS A 104 7.67 -14.30 6.20
CA LYS A 104 8.60 -14.09 7.32
C LYS A 104 9.43 -15.33 7.62
N GLN A 105 8.79 -16.49 7.67
CA GLN A 105 9.44 -17.78 7.88
C GLN A 105 10.48 -18.07 6.79
N GLU A 106 10.13 -17.81 5.51
CA GLU A 106 11.00 -18.04 4.36
C GLU A 106 12.11 -17.00 4.20
N LYS A 107 12.07 -15.91 4.99
CA LYS A 107 13.12 -14.86 5.07
C LYS A 107 13.45 -14.21 3.72
N ILE A 108 12.46 -14.09 2.85
CA ILE A 108 12.62 -13.56 1.48
C ILE A 108 12.79 -12.04 1.39
N ALA A 109 12.44 -11.31 2.44
CA ALA A 109 12.48 -9.86 2.49
C ALA A 109 13.06 -9.34 3.80
N ASP A 110 13.67 -8.15 3.77
CA ASP A 110 14.11 -7.45 4.97
C ASP A 110 12.94 -6.82 5.73
N SER A 111 11.91 -6.38 5.01
CA SER A 111 10.68 -5.81 5.58
C SER A 111 9.45 -6.40 4.91
N ILE A 112 8.42 -6.69 5.71
CA ILE A 112 7.09 -7.10 5.23
C ILE A 112 6.09 -6.04 5.69
N ASP A 113 5.44 -5.38 4.73
CA ASP A 113 4.58 -4.24 4.95
C ASP A 113 3.12 -4.55 4.54
N ILE A 114 2.15 -4.01 5.26
CA ILE A 114 0.74 -3.94 4.83
C ILE A 114 0.35 -2.47 4.72
N VAL A 115 -0.35 -2.10 3.63
CA VAL A 115 -1.04 -0.81 3.50
C VAL A 115 -2.53 -1.07 3.54
N THR A 116 -3.25 -0.45 4.48
CA THR A 116 -4.65 -0.74 4.76
C THR A 116 -5.44 0.52 5.14
N ASN A 117 -6.76 0.49 4.96
CA ASN A 117 -7.68 1.47 5.53
C ASN A 117 -8.00 1.19 7.01
N ALA A 118 -7.51 0.08 7.56
CA ALA A 118 -7.66 -0.39 8.94
C ALA A 118 -9.10 -0.65 9.44
N ALA A 119 -10.13 -0.49 8.61
CA ALA A 119 -11.52 -0.71 9.07
C ALA A 119 -11.82 -2.17 9.47
N LEU A 120 -11.01 -3.10 9.00
CA LEU A 120 -11.11 -4.53 9.33
C LEU A 120 -10.06 -4.98 10.36
N LEU A 121 -9.28 -4.06 10.90
CA LEU A 121 -8.27 -4.35 11.91
C LEU A 121 -8.98 -4.56 13.25
N THR A 122 -9.29 -5.82 13.60
CA THR A 122 -9.81 -6.21 14.91
C THR A 122 -8.65 -6.56 15.85
N HIS A 123 -8.91 -6.64 17.17
CA HIS A 123 -7.93 -7.13 18.14
C HIS A 123 -7.40 -8.53 17.76
N GLU A 124 -8.30 -9.45 17.39
CA GLU A 124 -7.92 -10.81 16.95
C GLU A 124 -7.01 -10.80 15.72
N LEU A 125 -7.33 -9.98 14.70
CA LEU A 125 -6.49 -9.86 13.51
C LEU A 125 -5.16 -9.17 13.83
N SER A 126 -5.18 -8.20 14.74
CA SER A 126 -3.97 -7.53 15.26
C SER A 126 -3.00 -8.53 15.85
N ASP A 127 -3.47 -9.39 16.75
CA ASP A 127 -2.66 -10.43 17.38
C ASP A 127 -2.05 -11.38 16.34
N LYS A 128 -2.86 -11.84 15.39
CA LYS A 128 -2.37 -12.72 14.30
C LYS A 128 -1.29 -12.05 13.43
N LEU A 129 -1.44 -10.77 13.11
CA LEU A 129 -0.45 -10.03 12.31
C LEU A 129 0.85 -9.76 13.09
N ILE A 130 0.74 -9.49 14.39
CA ILE A 130 1.87 -9.31 15.29
C ILE A 130 2.66 -10.62 15.43
N GLU A 131 1.97 -11.74 15.71
CA GLU A 131 2.57 -13.07 15.80
C GLU A 131 3.21 -13.52 14.48
N ALA A 132 2.59 -13.17 13.34
CA ALA A 132 3.13 -13.42 12.01
C ALA A 132 4.44 -12.67 11.73
N GLY A 133 4.80 -11.68 12.55
CA GLY A 133 6.03 -10.91 12.43
C GLY A 133 5.98 -9.82 11.37
N LEU A 134 4.82 -9.16 11.22
CA LEU A 134 4.66 -7.99 10.37
C LEU A 134 5.70 -6.92 10.75
N SER A 135 6.42 -6.39 9.76
CA SER A 135 7.47 -5.39 10.00
C SER A 135 6.89 -3.97 10.07
N ARG A 136 5.87 -3.68 9.25
CA ARG A 136 5.26 -2.35 9.18
C ARG A 136 3.79 -2.42 8.82
N LEU A 137 2.97 -1.65 9.55
CA LEU A 137 1.58 -1.38 9.24
C LEU A 137 1.43 0.07 8.79
N ARG A 138 0.95 0.29 7.56
CA ARG A 138 0.72 1.62 7.00
C ARG A 138 -0.79 1.83 6.89
N ILE A 139 -1.30 2.80 7.63
CA ILE A 139 -2.73 3.09 7.70
C ILE A 139 -3.05 4.34 6.91
N SER A 140 -3.99 4.22 5.97
CA SER A 140 -4.54 5.34 5.20
C SER A 140 -5.89 5.71 5.77
N LEU A 141 -6.00 6.90 6.36
CA LEU A 141 -7.25 7.41 6.93
C LEU A 141 -8.02 8.20 5.87
N GLU A 142 -9.35 8.07 5.91
CA GLU A 142 -10.26 8.76 4.99
C GLU A 142 -11.05 9.89 5.67
N GLY A 143 -10.70 10.22 6.92
CA GLY A 143 -11.34 11.25 7.70
C GLY A 143 -11.04 11.16 9.19
N LEU A 144 -11.67 12.04 9.98
CA LEU A 144 -11.50 12.15 11.43
C LEU A 144 -12.84 12.09 12.19
N SER A 145 -13.87 11.59 11.53
CA SER A 145 -15.21 11.34 12.11
C SER A 145 -16.02 10.41 11.22
N ASN A 146 -17.13 9.88 11.74
CA ASN A 146 -18.06 9.04 10.98
C ASN A 146 -18.56 9.75 9.71
N GLU A 147 -18.85 11.06 9.82
CA GLU A 147 -19.34 11.89 8.72
C GLU A 147 -18.25 12.07 7.64
N ASP A 148 -16.99 12.26 8.05
CA ASP A 148 -15.88 12.37 7.12
C ASP A 148 -15.74 11.06 6.30
N TYR A 149 -15.82 9.88 6.93
CA TYR A 149 -15.76 8.58 6.24
C TYR A 149 -16.94 8.38 5.29
N GLN A 150 -18.16 8.75 5.70
CA GLN A 150 -19.32 8.70 4.81
C GLN A 150 -19.13 9.63 3.59
N LYS A 151 -18.56 10.81 3.81
CA LYS A 151 -18.32 11.82 2.76
C LYS A 151 -17.20 11.40 1.79
N HIS A 152 -16.05 10.93 2.29
CA HIS A 152 -14.85 10.72 1.49
C HIS A 152 -14.70 9.31 0.95
N SER A 153 -15.30 8.32 1.60
CA SER A 153 -15.18 6.91 1.21
C SER A 153 -16.50 6.15 1.09
N SER A 154 -17.64 6.86 1.23
CA SER A 154 -18.99 6.31 1.08
C SER A 154 -19.25 5.11 2.00
N VAL A 155 -18.68 5.11 3.20
CA VAL A 155 -18.80 4.03 4.17
C VAL A 155 -19.34 4.54 5.50
N LYS A 156 -20.22 3.76 6.12
CA LYS A 156 -20.59 3.96 7.53
C LYS A 156 -19.57 3.23 8.39
N LEU A 157 -18.79 3.99 9.15
CA LEU A 157 -17.73 3.51 10.01
C LEU A 157 -17.95 4.04 11.43
N ASP A 158 -17.65 3.23 12.41
CA ASP A 158 -17.45 3.67 13.79
C ASP A 158 -16.00 4.13 13.96
N PHE A 159 -15.81 5.46 13.94
CA PHE A 159 -14.48 6.05 14.00
C PHE A 159 -13.80 5.83 15.36
N GLU A 160 -14.56 5.83 16.45
CA GLU A 160 -14.00 5.58 17.79
C GLU A 160 -13.46 4.15 17.88
N LYS A 161 -14.21 3.18 17.37
CA LYS A 161 -13.77 1.80 17.29
C LYS A 161 -12.56 1.61 16.38
N LEU A 162 -12.48 2.34 15.27
CA LEU A 162 -11.28 2.34 14.42
C LEU A 162 -10.05 2.81 15.20
N VAL A 163 -10.16 3.92 15.94
CA VAL A 163 -9.08 4.45 16.76
C VAL A 163 -8.67 3.46 17.85
N ASP A 164 -9.66 2.85 18.55
CA ASP A 164 -9.41 1.82 19.56
C ASP A 164 -8.64 0.63 19.01
N ASN A 165 -9.04 0.10 17.85
CA ASN A 165 -8.33 -1.01 17.20
C ASN A 165 -6.88 -0.63 16.81
N ILE A 166 -6.66 0.60 16.34
CA ILE A 166 -5.30 1.08 16.01
C ILE A 166 -4.45 1.21 17.28
N GLN A 167 -5.04 1.76 18.34
CA GLN A 167 -4.37 1.88 19.64
C GLN A 167 -4.00 0.50 20.19
N TYR A 168 -4.93 -0.46 20.17
CA TYR A 168 -4.66 -1.84 20.55
C TYR A 168 -3.47 -2.43 19.82
N PHE A 169 -3.44 -2.28 18.48
CA PHE A 169 -2.32 -2.77 17.67
C PHE A 169 -1.01 -2.11 18.09
N TYR A 170 -1.01 -0.79 18.34
CA TYR A 170 0.18 -0.05 18.76
C TYR A 170 0.72 -0.56 20.10
N GLU A 171 -0.16 -0.73 21.09
CA GLU A 171 0.20 -1.15 22.45
C GLU A 171 0.74 -2.59 22.51
N HIS A 172 0.23 -3.47 21.64
CA HIS A 172 0.60 -4.90 21.65
C HIS A 172 1.72 -5.22 20.66
N SER A 173 2.01 -4.35 19.68
CA SER A 173 3.03 -4.60 18.67
C SER A 173 4.45 -4.35 19.20
N LYS A 174 5.18 -5.43 19.46
CA LYS A 174 6.59 -5.36 19.85
C LYS A 174 7.49 -5.41 18.61
N GLY A 175 7.76 -4.25 17.99
CA GLY A 175 8.70 -4.15 16.87
C GLY A 175 8.07 -3.92 15.50
N THR A 176 6.75 -3.96 15.34
CA THR A 176 6.07 -3.51 14.13
C THR A 176 6.01 -1.98 14.12
N LYS A 177 6.48 -1.34 13.06
CA LYS A 177 6.36 0.10 12.91
C LYS A 177 5.00 0.47 12.34
N ILE A 178 4.35 1.46 12.94
CA ILE A 178 3.05 1.98 12.50
C ILE A 178 3.24 3.36 11.91
N TYR A 179 2.79 3.51 10.67
CA TYR A 179 2.75 4.77 9.95
C TYR A 179 1.28 5.09 9.63
N ILE A 180 0.81 6.25 10.07
CA ILE A 180 -0.57 6.70 9.81
C ILE A 180 -0.56 7.93 8.94
N LYS A 181 -1.32 7.92 7.86
CA LYS A 181 -1.43 9.04 6.93
C LYS A 181 -2.87 9.43 6.66
N ILE A 182 -3.05 10.71 6.32
CA ILE A 182 -4.28 11.27 5.78
C ILE A 182 -3.95 12.17 4.60
N ILE A 183 -4.85 12.28 3.61
CA ILE A 183 -4.62 13.15 2.46
C ILE A 183 -5.07 14.59 2.79
N ASP A 184 -4.28 15.56 2.38
CA ASP A 184 -4.40 16.98 2.72
C ASP A 184 -5.77 17.59 2.41
N TYR A 185 -6.44 17.18 1.33
CA TYR A 185 -7.76 17.71 1.00
C TYR A 185 -8.84 17.38 2.03
N MET A 186 -8.63 16.37 2.87
CA MET A 186 -9.53 15.99 3.96
C MET A 186 -9.31 16.83 5.23
N VAL A 187 -8.13 17.43 5.37
CA VAL A 187 -7.69 18.19 6.55
C VAL A 187 -7.20 19.59 6.20
N GLN A 188 -7.85 20.27 5.26
CA GLN A 188 -7.47 21.60 4.77
C GLN A 188 -7.45 22.66 5.89
N ARG A 189 -8.34 22.56 6.89
CA ARG A 189 -8.42 23.49 8.02
C ARG A 189 -7.45 23.10 9.13
N GLU A 190 -6.81 24.10 9.75
CA GLU A 190 -5.80 23.87 10.79
C GLU A 190 -6.36 23.08 11.98
N GLU A 191 -7.60 23.35 12.40
CA GLU A 191 -8.27 22.58 13.46
C GLU A 191 -8.36 21.08 13.17
N LYS A 192 -8.52 20.68 11.88
CA LYS A 192 -8.52 19.27 11.49
C LYS A 192 -7.12 18.67 11.53
N LYS A 193 -6.10 19.43 11.15
CA LYS A 193 -4.71 18.98 11.24
C LYS A 193 -4.31 18.77 12.72
N GLU A 194 -4.67 19.70 13.59
CA GLU A 194 -4.42 19.55 15.03
C GLU A 194 -5.21 18.38 15.63
N LYS A 195 -6.46 18.16 15.20
CA LYS A 195 -7.23 16.99 15.60
C LYS A 195 -6.54 15.70 15.17
N PHE A 196 -6.04 15.61 13.93
CA PHE A 196 -5.28 14.46 13.43
C PHE A 196 -4.05 14.19 14.30
N LYS A 197 -3.23 15.21 14.55
CA LYS A 197 -2.05 15.09 15.42
C LYS A 197 -2.44 14.61 16.82
N LYS A 198 -3.43 15.26 17.43
CA LYS A 198 -3.87 14.95 18.80
C LYS A 198 -4.30 13.50 18.96
N ILE A 199 -5.00 12.93 17.96
CA ILE A 199 -5.50 11.54 18.03
C ILE A 199 -4.36 10.54 17.79
N PHE A 200 -3.53 10.76 16.77
CA PHE A 200 -2.68 9.69 16.24
C PHE A 200 -1.20 9.77 16.63
N SER A 201 -0.68 10.91 17.10
CA SER A 201 0.75 11.01 17.43
C SER A 201 1.19 10.14 18.62
N SER A 202 0.27 9.75 19.51
CA SER A 202 0.56 8.87 20.64
C SER A 202 0.40 7.37 20.33
N ILE A 203 -0.23 7.02 19.20
CA ILE A 203 -0.56 5.65 18.81
C ILE A 203 0.03 5.27 17.44
N ALA A 204 1.07 5.98 17.02
CA ALA A 204 1.83 5.70 15.81
C ALA A 204 3.30 6.05 16.02
N HIS A 205 4.18 5.43 15.22
CA HIS A 205 5.60 5.78 15.19
C HIS A 205 5.85 7.01 14.30
N ASP A 206 5.09 7.10 13.20
CA ASP A 206 5.13 8.23 12.28
C ASP A 206 3.71 8.57 11.84
N ILE A 207 3.40 9.87 11.73
CA ILE A 207 2.16 10.36 11.13
C ILE A 207 2.47 11.35 10.01
N ALA A 208 1.64 11.40 8.98
CA ALA A 208 1.84 12.31 7.85
C ALA A 208 0.53 12.82 7.26
N ILE A 209 0.59 14.04 6.72
CA ILE A 209 -0.40 14.57 5.81
C ILE A 209 0.22 14.52 4.42
N GLU A 210 -0.25 13.56 3.59
CA GLU A 210 0.25 13.39 2.23
C GLU A 210 -0.55 14.26 1.25
N HIS A 211 0.10 14.75 0.18
CA HIS A 211 -0.59 15.54 -0.84
C HIS A 211 -1.42 14.65 -1.77
N LEU A 212 -2.61 15.15 -2.15
CA LEU A 212 -3.43 14.51 -3.17
C LEU A 212 -2.71 14.56 -4.51
N THR A 213 -2.43 13.38 -5.08
CA THR A 213 -1.77 13.26 -6.38
C THR A 213 -2.77 12.68 -7.40
N PRO A 214 -3.13 13.42 -8.46
CA PRO A 214 -3.99 12.94 -9.53
C PRO A 214 -3.33 11.77 -10.28
N THR A 215 -3.96 10.61 -10.26
CA THR A 215 -3.43 9.39 -10.92
C THR A 215 -4.42 8.74 -11.88
N ILE A 216 -5.71 9.11 -11.83
CA ILE A 216 -6.79 8.50 -12.58
C ILE A 216 -7.48 9.59 -13.39
N LYS A 217 -7.44 9.51 -14.73
CA LYS A 217 -7.98 10.52 -15.64
C LYS A 217 -9.49 10.75 -15.48
N GLU A 218 -10.21 9.69 -15.14
CA GLU A 218 -11.67 9.66 -15.02
C GLU A 218 -12.19 10.34 -13.75
N ILE A 219 -11.30 10.75 -12.84
CA ILE A 219 -11.64 11.42 -11.58
C ILE A 219 -11.40 12.92 -11.69
N ASP A 220 -12.42 13.71 -11.37
CA ASP A 220 -12.33 15.17 -11.25
C ASP A 220 -11.73 15.55 -9.90
N TYR A 221 -10.39 15.67 -9.87
CA TYR A 221 -9.65 16.02 -8.66
C TYR A 221 -9.85 17.46 -8.20
N ASP A 222 -10.18 18.37 -9.09
CA ASP A 222 -10.47 19.78 -8.74
C ASP A 222 -11.78 19.85 -7.95
N LYS A 223 -12.80 19.16 -8.41
CA LYS A 223 -14.08 19.04 -7.68
C LYS A 223 -13.89 18.29 -6.35
N LEU A 224 -13.12 17.20 -6.34
CA LEU A 224 -12.86 16.40 -5.13
C LEU A 224 -12.15 17.22 -4.05
N SER A 225 -11.18 18.05 -4.43
CA SER A 225 -10.34 18.84 -3.52
C SER A 225 -10.86 20.25 -3.25
N ASN A 226 -12.04 20.63 -3.77
CA ASN A 226 -12.56 21.99 -3.75
C ASN A 226 -11.57 23.03 -4.33
N GLY A 227 -10.94 22.70 -5.46
CA GLY A 227 -9.99 23.57 -6.15
C GLY A 227 -8.62 23.73 -5.48
N MET A 228 -8.25 22.84 -4.58
CA MET A 228 -6.91 22.81 -4.01
C MET A 228 -5.89 22.46 -5.11
N LYS A 229 -4.75 23.17 -5.15
CA LYS A 229 -3.68 22.87 -6.11
C LYS A 229 -3.06 21.49 -5.82
N THR A 230 -3.15 20.59 -6.79
CA THR A 230 -2.64 19.21 -6.71
C THR A 230 -1.30 19.04 -7.45
N ASN A 231 -0.49 20.09 -7.53
CA ASN A 231 0.78 20.11 -8.27
C ASN A 231 2.00 19.74 -7.42
N LYS A 232 1.79 19.27 -6.20
CA LYS A 232 2.86 18.80 -5.34
C LYS A 232 2.98 17.27 -5.39
N PRO A 233 4.19 16.71 -5.28
CA PRO A 233 4.35 15.29 -5.08
C PRO A 233 3.80 14.87 -3.71
N GLN A 234 3.48 13.59 -3.58
CA GLN A 234 2.81 13.01 -2.41
C GLN A 234 3.47 13.41 -1.07
N ASN A 235 4.79 13.50 -1.03
CA ASN A 235 5.56 13.77 0.18
C ASN A 235 6.07 15.23 0.28
N GLY A 236 5.55 16.16 -0.53
CA GLY A 236 5.92 17.58 -0.49
C GLY A 236 7.31 17.92 -1.03
N GLU A 237 8.06 16.95 -1.52
CA GLU A 237 9.38 17.17 -2.13
C GLU A 237 9.25 17.96 -3.45
N VAL A 238 10.32 18.61 -3.88
CA VAL A 238 10.33 19.31 -5.19
C VAL A 238 10.27 18.29 -6.31
N LEU A 239 9.29 18.44 -7.22
CA LEU A 239 9.23 17.63 -8.43
C LEU A 239 10.47 17.91 -9.29
N GLN A 240 11.25 16.87 -9.54
CA GLN A 240 12.28 16.89 -10.56
C GLN A 240 11.68 16.29 -11.84
N GLU A 241 11.84 16.99 -12.96
CA GLU A 241 11.49 16.42 -14.26
C GLU A 241 12.37 15.19 -14.50
N SER A 242 11.72 14.03 -14.62
CA SER A 242 12.37 12.79 -14.96
C SER A 242 11.90 12.34 -16.35
N GLN A 243 12.82 12.17 -17.28
CA GLN A 243 12.51 11.65 -18.62
C GLN A 243 12.16 10.16 -18.58
N ILE A 244 12.65 9.44 -17.57
CA ILE A 244 12.45 8.00 -17.41
C ILE A 244 11.88 7.74 -16.02
N CYS A 245 10.73 7.04 -15.96
CA CYS A 245 10.16 6.62 -14.68
C CYS A 245 11.07 5.57 -14.03
N PRO A 246 11.55 5.78 -12.79
CA PRO A 246 12.46 4.83 -12.14
C PRO A 246 11.75 3.58 -11.59
N GLN A 247 10.43 3.61 -11.42
CA GLN A 247 9.70 2.51 -10.77
C GLN A 247 9.92 1.13 -11.41
N PRO A 248 9.83 0.96 -12.74
CA PRO A 248 10.03 -0.35 -13.36
C PRO A 248 11.39 -1.00 -13.10
N PHE A 249 12.40 -0.20 -12.77
CA PHE A 249 13.76 -0.70 -12.54
C PHE A 249 14.00 -1.24 -11.13
N TYR A 250 13.15 -0.93 -10.16
CA TYR A 250 13.36 -1.36 -8.78
C TYR A 250 12.15 -2.06 -8.14
N MET A 251 10.99 -2.05 -8.80
CA MET A 251 9.79 -2.69 -8.27
C MET A 251 9.06 -3.52 -9.31
N MET A 252 8.32 -4.48 -8.82
CA MET A 252 7.28 -5.18 -9.57
C MET A 252 6.04 -5.37 -8.71
N GLN A 253 4.94 -5.64 -9.36
CA GLN A 253 3.67 -5.96 -8.72
C GLN A 253 3.16 -7.29 -9.25
N ILE A 254 2.58 -8.10 -8.38
CA ILE A 254 1.93 -9.37 -8.71
C ILE A 254 0.48 -9.30 -8.24
N ASN A 255 -0.42 -9.54 -9.17
CA ASN A 255 -1.86 -9.44 -8.99
C ASN A 255 -2.49 -10.77 -8.56
N PRO A 256 -3.77 -10.78 -8.06
CA PRO A 256 -4.44 -12.01 -7.63
C PRO A 256 -4.52 -13.09 -8.72
N ASP A 257 -4.67 -12.69 -9.98
CA ASP A 257 -4.70 -13.56 -11.15
C ASP A 257 -3.31 -14.03 -11.65
N GLY A 258 -2.25 -13.68 -10.91
CA GLY A 258 -0.87 -14.02 -11.22
C GLY A 258 -0.18 -13.09 -12.21
N ASN A 259 -0.86 -12.12 -12.79
CA ASN A 259 -0.24 -11.17 -13.70
C ASN A 259 0.85 -10.36 -12.99
N VAL A 260 2.03 -10.31 -13.61
CA VAL A 260 3.20 -9.56 -13.16
C VAL A 260 3.30 -8.29 -13.99
N VAL A 261 3.36 -7.13 -13.32
CA VAL A 261 3.41 -5.81 -13.96
C VAL A 261 4.55 -4.97 -13.40
N PRO A 262 5.09 -4.00 -14.18
CA PRO A 262 6.33 -3.30 -13.83
C PRO A 262 6.16 -2.24 -12.74
N CYS A 263 4.94 -1.88 -12.38
CA CYS A 263 4.69 -0.82 -11.38
C CYS A 263 3.30 -0.92 -10.77
N CYS A 264 3.05 -0.12 -9.73
CA CYS A 264 1.77 -0.05 -9.01
C CYS A 264 0.75 0.88 -9.69
N SER A 265 0.95 1.28 -10.93
CA SER A 265 0.02 2.15 -11.65
C SER A 265 -1.32 1.48 -11.88
N MET A 266 -2.38 2.27 -11.89
CA MET A 266 -3.74 1.83 -12.25
C MET A 266 -3.84 1.43 -13.73
N LYS A 267 -2.98 1.98 -14.57
CA LYS A 267 -2.86 1.67 -16.00
C LYS A 267 -1.38 1.37 -16.29
N TYR A 268 -0.97 0.15 -15.99
CA TYR A 268 0.39 -0.28 -16.28
C TYR A 268 0.61 -0.46 -17.79
N PRO A 269 1.82 -0.17 -18.29
CA PRO A 269 2.08 -0.17 -19.73
C PRO A 269 2.03 -1.55 -20.36
N CYS A 270 2.32 -2.61 -19.62
CA CYS A 270 2.35 -4.00 -20.11
C CYS A 270 2.22 -5.00 -18.96
N ILE A 271 1.90 -6.22 -19.33
CA ILE A 271 2.05 -7.41 -18.49
C ILE A 271 3.40 -8.03 -18.83
N LEU A 272 4.28 -8.18 -17.85
CA LEU A 272 5.62 -8.76 -18.01
C LEU A 272 5.58 -10.28 -18.09
N GLY A 273 4.60 -10.92 -17.46
CA GLY A 273 4.42 -12.35 -17.40
C GLY A 273 3.30 -12.74 -16.45
N ASN A 274 3.19 -14.05 -16.17
CA ASN A 274 2.20 -14.57 -15.23
C ASN A 274 2.84 -15.57 -14.26
N ALA A 275 2.80 -15.25 -12.97
CA ALA A 275 3.41 -16.03 -11.90
C ALA A 275 2.80 -17.43 -11.69
N LYS A 276 1.62 -17.73 -12.27
CA LYS A 276 1.02 -19.08 -12.23
C LYS A 276 1.81 -20.07 -13.06
N VAL A 277 2.35 -19.60 -14.21
CA VAL A 277 2.97 -20.46 -15.23
C VAL A 277 4.44 -20.17 -15.46
N GLN A 278 4.96 -19.06 -14.92
CA GLN A 278 6.36 -18.65 -15.05
C GLN A 278 7.02 -18.54 -13.68
N ASP A 279 8.34 -18.68 -13.65
CA ASP A 279 9.15 -18.34 -12.49
C ASP A 279 9.24 -16.82 -12.34
N VAL A 280 8.93 -16.29 -11.16
CA VAL A 280 8.94 -14.85 -10.91
C VAL A 280 10.34 -14.25 -11.12
N ALA A 281 11.40 -15.00 -10.76
CA ALA A 281 12.78 -14.54 -10.98
C ALA A 281 13.13 -14.45 -12.47
N ALA A 282 12.61 -15.39 -13.29
CA ALA A 282 12.81 -15.33 -14.74
C ALA A 282 12.07 -14.14 -15.38
N VAL A 283 10.87 -13.79 -14.89
CA VAL A 283 10.13 -12.60 -15.35
C VAL A 283 10.92 -11.32 -15.03
N VAL A 284 11.57 -11.25 -13.86
CA VAL A 284 12.43 -10.10 -13.49
C VAL A 284 13.60 -9.94 -14.46
N SER A 285 14.31 -11.04 -14.76
CA SER A 285 15.50 -10.98 -15.62
C SER A 285 15.21 -10.65 -17.09
N GLN A 286 13.96 -10.84 -17.53
CA GLN A 286 13.52 -10.48 -18.88
C GLN A 286 13.05 -9.03 -19.00
N ALA A 287 12.78 -8.36 -17.90
CA ALA A 287 12.27 -6.99 -17.87
C ALA A 287 13.38 -5.91 -17.81
N GLY A 288 14.64 -6.29 -17.60
CA GLY A 288 15.84 -5.46 -17.65
C GLY A 288 16.59 -5.64 -18.97
#